data_96c65c192f192f10f99f26b96408559a
#
_entry.id   96c65c192f192f10f99f26b96408559a
#
_cell.length_a   1.000
_cell.length_b   1.000
_cell.length_c   1.000
_cell.angle_alpha   90.00
_cell.angle_beta   90.00
_cell.angle_gamma   90.00
#
_symmetry.space_group_name_H-M   'P 1'
#
loop_
_entity.id
_entity.type
_entity.pdbx_description
1 polymer ?
#
loop_
_entity_poly.entity_id
_entity_poly.type
_entity_poly.pdbx_seq_one_letter_code
_entity_poly.pdbx_strand_id
1 'polypeptide(L)'
;MNEFGKVAVLMGGDSNERAVSLLSGDAVFRALSRLGIDAEAFDPSVRDIEDIKSYDRVFIALHGRGGEDGSMQAFLKSKNVAYTGSDSLSSAIGMDKLKTKLLWRSLNISTPDFLQVTEKTLYA
;
A
#
# COMPACT_ATOMS: atom_id res chain seq x y z
N MET A 1 15.20 -20.24 -13.49
CA MET A 1 15.41 -19.91 -12.07
C MET A 1 14.35 -18.90 -11.65
N ASN A 2 13.60 -19.19 -10.60
CA ASN A 2 12.63 -18.22 -10.05
C ASN A 2 13.40 -17.22 -9.19
N GLU A 3 13.88 -16.14 -9.81
CA GLU A 3 14.68 -15.10 -9.16
C GLU A 3 13.92 -14.38 -8.03
N PHE A 4 12.60 -14.40 -8.09
CA PHE A 4 11.75 -13.68 -7.14
C PHE A 4 11.21 -14.56 -6.00
N GLY A 5 11.37 -15.89 -6.09
CA GLY A 5 10.73 -16.81 -5.16
C GLY A 5 9.20 -16.81 -5.32
N LYS A 6 8.49 -17.16 -4.26
CA LYS A 6 7.01 -17.14 -4.24
C LYS A 6 6.51 -15.74 -3.93
N VAL A 7 5.67 -15.18 -4.79
CA VAL A 7 5.17 -13.80 -4.70
C VAL A 7 3.68 -13.79 -4.34
N ALA A 8 3.32 -13.13 -3.26
CA ALA A 8 1.92 -12.81 -2.97
C ALA A 8 1.53 -11.48 -3.62
N VAL A 9 0.42 -11.44 -4.34
CA VAL A 9 -0.20 -10.20 -4.80
C VAL A 9 -1.31 -9.85 -3.81
N LEU A 10 -1.04 -8.91 -2.89
CA LEU A 10 -2.03 -8.44 -1.93
C LEU A 10 -3.08 -7.60 -2.64
N MET A 11 -4.33 -8.06 -2.61
CA MET A 11 -5.46 -7.38 -3.26
C MET A 11 -6.73 -7.53 -2.43
N GLY A 12 -7.74 -6.73 -2.71
CA GLY A 12 -9.00 -6.74 -1.98
C GLY A 12 -8.91 -5.93 -0.69
N GLY A 13 -8.75 -6.59 0.45
CA GLY A 13 -8.80 -5.93 1.76
C GLY A 13 -10.21 -5.47 2.13
N ASP A 14 -10.33 -4.63 3.14
CA ASP A 14 -11.60 -4.19 3.74
C ASP A 14 -11.87 -2.69 3.59
N SER A 15 -11.03 -1.97 2.82
CA SER A 15 -11.27 -0.54 2.55
C SER A 15 -12.43 -0.31 1.58
N ASN A 16 -12.92 0.92 1.51
CA ASN A 16 -13.92 1.33 0.52
C ASN A 16 -13.45 1.16 -0.93
N GLU A 17 -12.15 0.97 -1.14
CA GLU A 17 -11.53 0.80 -2.46
C GLU A 17 -11.30 -0.67 -2.82
N ARG A 18 -11.91 -1.61 -2.07
CA ARG A 18 -11.79 -3.04 -2.29
C ARG A 18 -12.01 -3.47 -3.74
N ALA A 19 -13.06 -2.98 -4.38
CA ALA A 19 -13.39 -3.36 -5.75
C ALA A 19 -12.27 -2.96 -6.75
N VAL A 20 -11.71 -1.77 -6.60
CA VAL A 20 -10.59 -1.28 -7.42
C VAL A 20 -9.33 -2.11 -7.14
N SER A 21 -9.07 -2.42 -5.87
CA SER A 21 -7.93 -3.25 -5.46
C SER A 21 -7.99 -4.66 -6.06
N LEU A 22 -9.15 -5.28 -6.11
CA LEU A 22 -9.33 -6.59 -6.76
C LEU A 22 -9.04 -6.53 -8.25
N LEU A 23 -9.46 -5.47 -8.95
CA LEU A 23 -9.18 -5.27 -10.38
C LEU A 23 -7.69 -5.05 -10.64
N SER A 24 -7.06 -4.15 -9.87
CA SER A 24 -5.63 -3.87 -9.98
C SER A 24 -4.78 -5.11 -9.68
N GLY A 25 -5.12 -5.81 -8.60
CA GLY A 25 -4.42 -7.01 -8.17
C GLY A 25 -4.54 -8.15 -9.17
N ASP A 26 -5.73 -8.38 -9.75
CA ASP A 26 -5.91 -9.39 -10.79
C ASP A 26 -5.06 -9.08 -12.04
N ALA A 27 -5.01 -7.82 -12.45
CA ALA A 27 -4.17 -7.39 -13.57
C ALA A 27 -2.69 -7.67 -13.32
N VAL A 28 -2.20 -7.35 -12.12
CA VAL A 28 -0.82 -7.62 -11.68
C VAL A 28 -0.56 -9.12 -11.62
N PHE A 29 -1.43 -9.89 -10.97
CA PHE A 29 -1.32 -11.33 -10.85
C PHE A 29 -1.20 -12.00 -12.22
N ARG A 30 -2.08 -11.66 -13.16
CA ARG A 30 -2.01 -12.18 -14.53
C ARG A 30 -0.74 -11.79 -15.27
N ALA A 31 -0.23 -10.57 -15.05
CA ALA A 31 1.01 -10.12 -15.66
C ALA A 31 2.21 -10.91 -15.13
N LEU A 32 2.31 -11.09 -13.82
CA LEU A 32 3.37 -11.88 -13.18
C LEU A 32 3.32 -13.33 -13.64
N SER A 33 2.13 -13.93 -13.70
CA SER A 33 1.93 -15.32 -14.19
C SER A 33 2.38 -15.49 -15.64
N ARG A 34 2.08 -14.52 -16.52
CA ARG A 34 2.55 -14.55 -17.93
C ARG A 34 4.06 -14.45 -18.05
N LEU A 35 4.72 -13.82 -17.08
CA LEU A 35 6.19 -13.72 -17.01
C LEU A 35 6.84 -14.96 -16.38
N GLY A 36 6.06 -15.98 -16.02
CA GLY A 36 6.55 -17.22 -15.40
C GLY A 36 6.96 -17.04 -13.94
N ILE A 37 6.53 -15.96 -13.28
CA ILE A 37 6.75 -15.74 -11.86
C ILE A 37 5.75 -16.57 -11.06
N ASP A 38 6.22 -17.26 -10.02
CA ASP A 38 5.38 -18.01 -9.08
C ASP A 38 4.60 -17.01 -8.20
N ALA A 39 3.47 -16.55 -8.73
CA ALA A 39 2.61 -15.55 -8.09
C ALA A 39 1.29 -16.16 -7.62
N GLU A 40 0.77 -15.67 -6.51
CA GLU A 40 -0.52 -16.10 -5.94
C GLU A 40 -1.31 -14.86 -5.49
N ALA A 41 -2.60 -14.83 -5.80
CA ALA A 41 -3.51 -13.81 -5.28
C ALA A 41 -3.74 -14.00 -3.77
N PHE A 42 -3.61 -12.94 -3.00
CA PHE A 42 -3.78 -12.97 -1.56
C PHE A 42 -4.70 -11.82 -1.10
N ASP A 43 -5.88 -12.18 -0.63
CA ASP A 43 -6.84 -11.23 -0.07
C ASP A 43 -6.83 -11.33 1.46
N PRO A 44 -6.33 -10.33 2.19
CA PRO A 44 -6.24 -10.36 3.64
C PRO A 44 -7.60 -10.28 4.35
N SER A 45 -8.69 -9.98 3.63
CA SER A 45 -10.04 -10.05 4.21
C SER A 45 -10.65 -11.45 4.16
N VAL A 46 -10.02 -12.38 3.43
CA VAL A 46 -10.49 -13.75 3.22
C VAL A 46 -9.52 -14.77 3.81
N ARG A 47 -8.23 -14.45 3.83
CA ARG A 47 -7.15 -15.32 4.33
C ARG A 47 -6.52 -14.74 5.57
N ASP A 48 -5.99 -15.60 6.43
CA ASP A 48 -5.19 -15.15 7.57
C ASP A 48 -3.93 -14.44 7.07
N ILE A 49 -3.77 -13.19 7.47
CA ILE A 49 -2.62 -12.37 7.07
C ILE A 49 -1.29 -12.96 7.58
N GLU A 50 -1.30 -13.76 8.64
CA GLU A 50 -0.09 -14.43 9.12
C GLU A 50 0.48 -15.44 8.12
N ASP A 51 -0.31 -15.95 7.17
CA ASP A 51 0.16 -16.84 6.11
C ASP A 51 1.12 -16.14 5.14
N ILE A 52 1.18 -14.81 5.16
CA ILE A 52 2.06 -14.02 4.28
C ILE A 52 3.55 -14.34 4.49
N LYS A 53 3.92 -14.82 5.67
CA LYS A 53 5.30 -15.23 5.99
C LYS A 53 5.80 -16.42 5.16
N SER A 54 4.90 -17.14 4.47
CA SER A 54 5.25 -18.23 3.56
C SER A 54 5.67 -17.77 2.17
N TYR A 55 5.62 -16.47 1.91
CA TYR A 55 6.02 -15.84 0.65
C TYR A 55 7.38 -15.16 0.79
N ASP A 56 8.14 -15.16 -0.30
CA ASP A 56 9.43 -14.48 -0.37
C ASP A 56 9.28 -12.98 -0.61
N ARG A 57 8.23 -12.60 -1.37
CA ARG A 57 7.94 -11.22 -1.73
C ARG A 57 6.44 -10.95 -1.80
N VAL A 58 6.11 -9.69 -1.62
CA VAL A 58 4.74 -9.20 -1.70
C VAL A 58 4.65 -8.05 -2.69
N PHE A 59 3.72 -8.14 -3.63
CA PHE A 59 3.28 -7.01 -4.42
C PHE A 59 2.04 -6.42 -3.77
N ILE A 60 2.11 -5.18 -3.29
CA ILE A 60 0.99 -4.51 -2.65
C ILE A 60 0.12 -3.85 -3.73
N ALA A 61 -1.07 -4.41 -3.97
CA ALA A 61 -2.12 -3.85 -4.81
C ALA A 61 -3.37 -3.46 -4.00
N LEU A 62 -3.21 -3.34 -2.69
CA LEU A 62 -4.23 -2.78 -1.81
C LEU A 62 -4.32 -1.27 -2.01
N HIS A 63 -5.52 -0.71 -1.88
CA HIS A 63 -5.79 0.72 -1.99
C HIS A 63 -6.42 1.26 -0.71
N GLY A 64 -6.21 2.57 -0.47
CA GLY A 64 -6.76 3.25 0.68
C GLY A 64 -6.13 2.83 2.01
N ARG A 65 -6.92 2.89 3.07
CA ARG A 65 -6.49 2.51 4.41
C ARG A 65 -6.14 1.03 4.46
N GLY A 66 -5.08 0.71 5.22
CA GLY A 66 -4.57 -0.65 5.32
C GLY A 66 -3.61 -1.05 4.20
N GLY A 67 -3.63 -0.37 3.04
CA GLY A 67 -2.73 -0.63 1.91
C GLY A 67 -1.72 0.48 1.65
N GLU A 68 -2.14 1.74 1.81
CA GLU A 68 -1.33 2.91 1.43
C GLU A 68 -0.87 3.76 2.62
N ASP A 69 -1.39 3.50 3.81
CA ASP A 69 -1.15 4.30 5.03
C ASP A 69 0.06 3.88 5.86
N GLY A 70 0.84 2.92 5.37
CA GLY A 70 2.05 2.43 6.04
C GLY A 70 1.81 1.28 7.01
N SER A 71 0.56 0.91 7.33
CA SER A 71 0.26 -0.18 8.26
C SER A 71 0.65 -1.55 7.71
N MET A 72 0.29 -1.85 6.45
CA MET A 72 0.70 -3.09 5.78
C MET A 72 2.21 -3.16 5.62
N GLN A 73 2.85 -2.06 5.25
CA GLN A 73 4.30 -1.96 5.11
C GLN A 73 5.02 -2.24 6.43
N ALA A 74 4.53 -1.70 7.55
CA ALA A 74 5.06 -1.97 8.89
C ALA A 74 4.90 -3.46 9.26
N PHE A 75 3.74 -4.03 8.99
CA PHE A 75 3.46 -5.43 9.23
C PHE A 75 4.42 -6.34 8.45
N LEU A 76 4.52 -6.16 7.12
CA LEU A 76 5.41 -6.95 6.27
C LEU A 76 6.88 -6.83 6.70
N LYS A 77 7.32 -5.63 7.06
CA LYS A 77 8.65 -5.40 7.61
C LYS A 77 8.89 -6.19 8.90
N SER A 78 7.89 -6.22 9.80
CA SER A 78 7.98 -6.99 11.05
C SER A 78 8.10 -8.51 10.83
N LYS A 79 7.60 -8.99 9.69
CA LYS A 79 7.70 -10.40 9.26
C LYS A 79 8.94 -10.70 8.41
N ASN A 80 9.79 -9.69 8.14
CA ASN A 80 10.94 -9.78 7.24
C ASN A 80 10.58 -10.20 5.80
N VAL A 81 9.39 -9.85 5.33
CA VAL A 81 8.94 -10.11 3.97
C VAL A 81 9.18 -8.87 3.11
N ALA A 82 9.91 -9.02 2.01
CA ALA A 82 10.16 -7.95 1.06
C ALA A 82 8.86 -7.55 0.33
N TYR A 83 8.66 -6.26 0.07
CA TYR A 83 7.44 -5.76 -0.58
C TYR A 83 7.72 -4.61 -1.55
N THR A 84 6.78 -4.36 -2.44
CA THR A 84 6.84 -3.25 -3.40
C THR A 84 6.35 -1.94 -2.77
N GLY A 85 6.96 -0.82 -3.18
CA GLY A 85 6.54 0.52 -2.79
C GLY A 85 7.40 1.13 -1.68
N SER A 86 6.90 2.23 -1.14
CA SER A 86 7.57 3.02 -0.10
C SER A 86 7.50 2.33 1.27
N ASP A 87 8.37 2.74 2.17
CA ASP A 87 8.34 2.24 3.54
C ASP A 87 7.13 2.77 4.34
N SER A 88 6.98 2.27 5.55
CA SER A 88 5.85 2.60 6.43
C SER A 88 5.76 4.10 6.73
N LEU A 89 6.90 4.76 7.04
CA LEU A 89 6.91 6.18 7.37
C LEU A 89 6.55 7.05 6.16
N SER A 90 7.16 6.78 5.01
CA SER A 90 6.89 7.50 3.76
C SER A 90 5.43 7.35 3.33
N SER A 91 4.90 6.13 3.43
CA SER A 91 3.49 5.85 3.12
C SER A 91 2.53 6.59 4.05
N ALA A 92 2.80 6.59 5.36
CA ALA A 92 1.98 7.30 6.35
C ALA A 92 1.97 8.82 6.11
N ILE A 93 3.13 9.41 5.81
CA ILE A 93 3.23 10.84 5.46
C ILE A 93 2.46 11.11 4.16
N GLY A 94 2.67 10.30 3.12
CA GLY A 94 2.02 10.47 1.82
C GLY A 94 0.49 10.40 1.90
N MET A 95 -0.05 9.60 2.81
CA MET A 95 -1.50 9.48 3.04
C MET A 95 -2.08 10.71 3.76
N ASP A 96 -1.28 11.41 4.56
CA ASP A 96 -1.68 12.64 5.25
C ASP A 96 -1.37 13.87 4.40
N LYS A 97 -2.36 14.37 3.67
CA LYS A 97 -2.20 15.49 2.74
C LYS A 97 -1.68 16.76 3.41
N LEU A 98 -2.07 17.03 4.65
CA LEU A 98 -1.60 18.18 5.39
C LEU A 98 -0.10 18.07 5.72
N LYS A 99 0.29 16.94 6.32
CA LYS A 99 1.69 16.67 6.66
C LYS A 99 2.59 16.65 5.42
N THR A 100 2.13 16.01 4.34
CA THR A 100 2.83 16.01 3.05
C THR A 100 3.08 17.44 2.56
N LYS A 101 2.06 18.28 2.53
CA LYS A 101 2.19 19.66 2.05
C LYS A 101 3.07 20.53 2.95
N LEU A 102 2.98 20.36 4.26
CA LEU A 102 3.85 21.04 5.22
C LEU A 102 5.32 20.64 5.04
N LEU A 103 5.58 19.34 4.83
CA LEU A 103 6.92 18.84 4.54
C LEU A 103 7.45 19.41 3.22
N TRP A 104 6.66 19.39 2.16
CA TRP A 104 7.05 19.98 0.87
C TRP A 104 7.40 21.45 0.98
N ARG A 105 6.60 22.25 1.71
CA ARG A 105 6.91 23.66 1.95
C ARG A 105 8.23 23.85 2.71
N SER A 106 8.50 23.02 3.71
CA SER A 106 9.74 23.09 4.49
C SER A 106 10.98 22.76 3.66
N LEU A 107 10.82 21.98 2.59
CA LEU A 107 11.86 21.59 1.64
C LEU A 107 11.90 22.47 0.38
N ASN A 108 11.11 23.54 0.32
CA ASN A 108 10.95 24.40 -0.85
C ASN A 108 10.46 23.65 -2.11
N ILE A 109 9.72 22.55 -1.94
CA ILE A 109 9.05 21.85 -3.03
C ILE A 109 7.74 22.58 -3.31
N SER A 110 7.54 22.94 -4.59
CA SER A 110 6.34 23.66 -5.04
C SER A 110 5.08 22.80 -4.81
N THR A 111 4.09 23.39 -4.16
CA THR A 111 2.77 22.79 -3.94
C THR A 111 1.71 23.88 -3.98
N PRO A 112 0.50 23.61 -4.51
CA PRO A 112 -0.59 24.57 -4.49
C PRO A 112 -0.89 25.04 -3.07
N ASP A 113 -1.33 26.29 -2.95
CA ASP A 113 -1.81 26.81 -1.68
C ASP A 113 -2.98 25.98 -1.15
N PHE A 114 -3.10 25.95 0.16
CA PHE A 114 -4.15 25.20 0.83
C PHE A 114 -4.59 25.90 2.11
N LEU A 115 -5.82 25.62 2.51
CA LEU A 115 -6.40 26.07 3.77
C LEU A 115 -6.72 24.82 4.60
N GLN A 116 -6.22 24.83 5.85
CA GLN A 116 -6.64 23.82 6.81
C GLN A 116 -7.94 24.27 7.48
N VAL A 117 -9.01 23.53 7.23
CA VAL A 117 -10.31 23.77 7.86
C VAL A 117 -10.40 22.94 9.14
N THR A 118 -10.63 23.60 10.26
CA THR A 118 -10.87 23.00 11.57
C THR A 118 -12.22 23.47 12.11
N GLU A 119 -12.75 22.85 13.14
CA GLU A 119 -13.97 23.32 13.79
C GLU A 119 -13.89 24.79 14.22
N LYS A 120 -12.70 25.23 14.67
CA LYS A 120 -12.44 26.63 15.06
C LYS A 120 -12.46 27.59 13.87
N THR A 121 -12.11 27.13 12.67
CA THR A 121 -12.06 27.98 11.46
C THR A 121 -13.36 27.98 10.69
N LEU A 122 -14.28 27.02 10.95
CA LEU A 122 -15.60 26.96 10.32
C LEU A 122 -16.58 28.03 10.83
N TYR A 123 -16.33 28.56 12.03
CA TYR A 123 -17.23 29.52 12.72
C TYR A 123 -16.56 30.87 12.96
N ALA A 124 -15.39 31.11 12.38
CA ALA A 124 -14.70 32.39 12.39
C ALA A 124 -15.03 33.19 11.12
#